data_15bb304dfe3512951ef2312c66dd3c08
#
_entry.id   15bb304dfe3512951ef2312c66dd3c08
#
_cell.length_a   1.000
_cell.length_b   1.000
_cell.length_c   1.000
_cell.angle_alpha   90.00
_cell.angle_beta   90.00
_cell.angle_gamma   90.00
#
_symmetry.space_group_name_H-M   'P 1'
#
loop_
_entity.id
_entity.type
_entity.pdbx_description
1 polymer ?
#
loop_
_entity_poly.entity_id
_entity_poly.type
_entity_poly.pdbx_seq_one_letter_code
_entity_poly.pdbx_strand_id
1 'polypeptide(L)'
;MTATPTPAIAQDLAPTGVLRASINLGNPVLAQGTPDAPSGVTVDLAYAVGERLGVPVELVCFDAARRSFEAMATGEADLCFLAVDPARATEVAFTAPYVVIEGVYVVPVDSPVRSVADVDRGGVRVGVKHGSAYDLFLTRTLAHASIVRGDEGVDVFAAEGLEVGAGIREPVTAFAAGRDDVRVVDEAFMQIEQAVGTTRTRAADTVAFLHELVEELKASGFVADALARSGQSGAAVAPPA
;
A
#
# COMPACT_ATOMS: atom_id res chain seq x y z
N MET A 1 1.05 1.25 26.83
CA MET A 1 2.48 1.37 27.25
C MET A 1 3.21 2.02 26.09
N THR A 2 4.21 2.87 26.34
CA THR A 2 4.94 3.53 25.27
C THR A 2 6.06 2.62 24.76
N ALA A 3 6.08 2.29 23.48
CA ALA A 3 7.13 1.47 22.85
C ALA A 3 8.48 2.19 23.00
N THR A 4 9.39 1.63 23.77
CA THR A 4 10.69 2.24 24.06
C THR A 4 11.80 1.41 23.43
N PRO A 5 12.54 1.92 22.44
CA PRO A 5 13.62 1.18 21.82
C PRO A 5 14.83 1.07 22.74
N THR A 6 15.52 -0.07 22.67
CA THR A 6 16.87 -0.20 23.23
C THR A 6 17.90 0.26 22.17
N PRO A 7 19.15 0.58 22.58
CA PRO A 7 20.22 0.86 21.61
C PRO A 7 20.42 -0.29 20.59
N ALA A 8 20.19 -1.53 21.01
CA ALA A 8 20.28 -2.69 20.10
C ALA A 8 19.21 -2.67 19.02
N ILE A 9 17.95 -2.30 19.36
CA ILE A 9 16.85 -2.15 18.38
C ILE A 9 17.17 -1.03 17.40
N ALA A 10 17.66 0.12 17.89
CA ALA A 10 18.04 1.24 17.02
C ALA A 10 19.17 0.85 16.06
N GLN A 11 20.21 0.16 16.54
CA GLN A 11 21.31 -0.32 15.72
C GLN A 11 20.87 -1.40 14.72
N ASP A 12 19.96 -2.29 15.11
CA ASP A 12 19.45 -3.33 14.22
C ASP A 12 18.59 -2.70 13.10
N LEU A 13 17.66 -1.79 13.42
CA LEU A 13 16.75 -1.20 12.42
C LEU A 13 17.43 -0.13 11.55
N ALA A 14 18.39 0.62 12.09
CA ALA A 14 19.15 1.66 11.39
C ALA A 14 20.67 1.39 11.47
N PRO A 15 21.18 0.35 10.79
CA PRO A 15 22.57 -0.11 10.96
C PRO A 15 23.62 0.90 10.49
N THR A 16 23.24 1.84 9.63
CA THR A 16 24.11 2.94 9.15
C THR A 16 24.05 4.18 10.03
N GLY A 17 23.22 4.19 11.09
CA GLY A 17 22.92 5.35 11.90
C GLY A 17 21.86 6.27 11.27
N VAL A 18 21.31 5.92 10.11
CA VAL A 18 20.20 6.58 9.40
C VAL A 18 19.15 5.53 9.09
N LEU A 19 17.88 5.83 9.37
CA LEU A 19 16.75 4.97 8.98
C LEU A 19 16.35 5.26 7.53
N ARG A 20 16.61 4.34 6.62
CA ARG A 20 16.22 4.47 5.21
C ARG A 20 14.81 3.92 5.04
N ALA A 21 13.85 4.80 4.79
CA ALA A 21 12.45 4.46 4.66
C ALA A 21 12.01 4.50 3.18
N SER A 22 11.57 3.36 2.66
CA SER A 22 11.05 3.22 1.30
C SER A 22 9.63 3.76 1.22
N ILE A 23 9.41 4.81 0.42
CA ILE A 23 8.13 5.50 0.23
C ILE A 23 7.59 5.21 -1.16
N ASN A 24 6.38 4.66 -1.23
CA ASN A 24 5.69 4.37 -2.49
C ASN A 24 4.77 5.53 -2.90
N LEU A 25 5.27 6.46 -3.72
CA LEU A 25 4.50 7.57 -4.30
C LEU A 25 3.45 7.09 -5.34
N GLY A 26 3.57 5.85 -5.81
CA GLY A 26 2.57 5.23 -6.70
C GLY A 26 1.26 4.83 -6.00
N ASN A 27 1.12 5.13 -4.70
CA ASN A 27 -0.14 5.03 -3.95
C ASN A 27 -0.50 6.40 -3.36
N PRO A 28 -1.25 7.23 -4.10
CA PRO A 28 -1.54 8.61 -3.69
C PRO A 28 -2.42 8.73 -2.44
N VAL A 29 -3.05 7.65 -2.01
CA VAL A 29 -3.80 7.60 -0.74
C VAL A 29 -2.85 7.67 0.46
N LEU A 30 -1.65 7.10 0.34
CA LEU A 30 -0.73 6.95 1.45
C LEU A 30 0.48 7.88 1.38
N ALA A 31 0.92 8.24 0.16
CA ALA A 31 2.03 9.15 -0.09
C ALA A 31 1.75 10.04 -1.30
N GLN A 32 2.04 11.32 -1.18
CA GLN A 32 1.84 12.34 -2.20
C GLN A 32 3.12 13.17 -2.40
N GLY A 33 3.10 14.05 -3.41
CA GLY A 33 4.20 14.95 -3.70
C GLY A 33 5.22 14.39 -4.68
N THR A 34 6.45 14.84 -4.54
CA THR A 34 7.58 14.44 -5.39
C THR A 34 8.67 13.76 -4.55
N PRO A 35 9.64 13.07 -5.17
CA PRO A 35 10.77 12.50 -4.41
C PRO A 35 11.53 13.52 -3.54
N ASP A 36 11.59 14.79 -3.97
CA ASP A 36 12.27 15.86 -3.22
C ASP A 36 11.38 16.48 -2.12
N ALA A 37 10.08 16.28 -2.19
CA ALA A 37 9.10 16.82 -1.24
C ALA A 37 7.93 15.85 -1.05
N PRO A 38 8.17 14.64 -0.54
CA PRO A 38 7.11 13.67 -0.27
C PRO A 38 6.33 14.05 1.00
N SER A 39 5.06 13.66 1.02
CA SER A 39 4.15 13.89 2.15
C SER A 39 3.17 12.72 2.27
N GLY A 40 2.36 12.71 3.33
CA GLY A 40 1.33 11.71 3.55
C GLY A 40 1.62 10.80 4.75
N VAL A 41 0.65 9.92 5.06
CA VAL A 41 0.69 9.10 6.28
C VAL A 41 1.94 8.22 6.38
N THR A 42 2.46 7.71 5.25
CA THR A 42 3.67 6.88 5.27
C THR A 42 4.92 7.69 5.59
N VAL A 43 4.99 8.93 5.13
CA VAL A 43 6.08 9.87 5.45
C VAL A 43 6.04 10.25 6.93
N ASP A 44 4.85 10.57 7.44
CA ASP A 44 4.66 10.90 8.85
C ASP A 44 5.05 9.70 9.75
N LEU A 45 4.66 8.49 9.38
CA LEU A 45 5.05 7.26 10.09
C LEU A 45 6.55 7.01 10.05
N ALA A 46 7.22 7.23 8.91
CA ALA A 46 8.67 7.08 8.80
C ALA A 46 9.40 8.00 9.77
N TYR A 47 8.99 9.26 9.83
CA TYR A 47 9.56 10.22 10.78
C TYR A 47 9.24 9.87 12.23
N ALA A 48 8.03 9.40 12.54
CA ALA A 48 7.67 8.96 13.89
C ALA A 48 8.53 7.78 14.37
N VAL A 49 8.85 6.83 13.48
CA VAL A 49 9.77 5.71 13.80
C VAL A 49 11.18 6.26 14.06
N GLY A 50 11.70 7.13 13.18
CA GLY A 50 13.03 7.73 13.34
C GLY A 50 13.16 8.55 14.62
N GLU A 51 12.15 9.35 14.95
CA GLU A 51 12.10 10.12 16.20
C GLU A 51 12.14 9.20 17.42
N ARG A 52 11.34 8.12 17.40
CA ARG A 52 11.32 7.15 18.50
C ARG A 52 12.66 6.43 18.67
N LEU A 53 13.36 6.14 17.58
CA LEU A 53 14.70 5.52 17.59
C LEU A 53 15.82 6.52 17.94
N GLY A 54 15.56 7.83 17.82
CA GLY A 54 16.58 8.87 17.99
C GLY A 54 17.59 8.93 16.83
N VAL A 55 17.18 8.57 15.60
CA VAL A 55 18.02 8.55 14.40
C VAL A 55 17.41 9.42 13.29
N PRO A 56 18.23 10.01 12.41
CA PRO A 56 17.73 10.71 11.23
C PRO A 56 17.07 9.72 10.26
N VAL A 57 16.12 10.23 9.46
CA VAL A 57 15.38 9.48 8.44
C VAL A 57 15.78 9.96 7.07
N GLU A 58 16.08 9.01 6.19
CA GLU A 58 16.23 9.19 4.75
C GLU A 58 15.02 8.58 4.05
N LEU A 59 14.31 9.37 3.24
CA LEU A 59 13.17 8.89 2.46
C LEU A 59 13.64 8.48 1.05
N VAL A 60 13.52 7.19 0.73
CA VAL A 60 13.85 6.62 -0.59
C VAL A 60 12.54 6.41 -1.34
N CYS A 61 12.25 7.29 -2.31
CA CYS A 61 10.95 7.35 -2.97
C CYS A 61 10.91 6.52 -4.26
N PHE A 62 9.80 5.79 -4.46
CA PHE A 62 9.54 4.96 -5.63
C PHE A 62 8.15 5.25 -6.21
N ASP A 63 7.96 5.01 -7.50
CA ASP A 63 6.70 5.19 -8.22
C ASP A 63 5.78 3.96 -8.18
N ALA A 64 6.25 2.85 -7.63
CA ALA A 64 5.50 1.59 -7.58
C ALA A 64 5.84 0.74 -6.34
N ALA A 65 4.82 0.03 -5.82
CA ALA A 65 4.97 -0.86 -4.68
C ALA A 65 6.01 -1.98 -4.91
N ARG A 66 6.13 -2.48 -6.15
CA ARG A 66 7.14 -3.50 -6.51
C ARG A 66 8.56 -2.99 -6.29
N ARG A 67 8.85 -1.71 -6.67
CA ARG A 67 10.18 -1.11 -6.47
C ARG A 67 10.49 -0.86 -4.99
N SER A 68 9.48 -0.41 -4.24
CA SER A 68 9.59 -0.28 -2.79
C SER A 68 9.88 -1.64 -2.12
N PHE A 69 9.25 -2.72 -2.60
CA PHE A 69 9.54 -4.08 -2.15
C PHE A 69 10.95 -4.54 -2.54
N GLU A 70 11.38 -4.30 -3.77
CA GLU A 70 12.72 -4.62 -4.27
C GLU A 70 13.81 -3.94 -3.44
N ALA A 71 13.62 -2.66 -3.06
CA ALA A 71 14.53 -1.92 -2.19
C ALA A 71 14.70 -2.57 -0.81
N MET A 72 13.63 -3.16 -0.26
CA MET A 72 13.72 -3.94 0.97
C MET A 72 14.49 -5.25 0.78
N ALA A 73 14.21 -5.99 -0.28
CA ALA A 73 14.85 -7.28 -0.58
C ALA A 73 16.35 -7.13 -0.86
N THR A 74 16.77 -5.99 -1.45
CA THR A 74 18.18 -5.70 -1.78
C THR A 74 18.93 -4.99 -0.65
N GLY A 75 18.25 -4.59 0.44
CA GLY A 75 18.85 -3.85 1.54
C GLY A 75 19.14 -2.37 1.25
N GLU A 76 18.52 -1.81 0.20
CA GLU A 76 18.54 -0.38 -0.11
C GLU A 76 17.72 0.43 0.92
N ALA A 77 16.66 -0.17 1.49
CA ALA A 77 15.86 0.40 2.54
C ALA A 77 15.80 -0.50 3.79
N ASP A 78 15.57 0.09 4.95
CA ASP A 78 15.45 -0.56 6.24
C ASP A 78 13.98 -0.73 6.67
N LEU A 79 13.12 0.14 6.17
CA LEU A 79 11.70 0.22 6.48
C LEU A 79 10.88 0.41 5.20
N CYS A 80 9.72 -0.22 5.10
CA CYS A 80 8.76 -0.02 4.02
C CYS A 80 7.32 0.09 4.54
N PHE A 81 6.43 0.60 3.66
CA PHE A 81 5.00 0.77 3.91
C PHE A 81 4.25 0.14 2.75
N LEU A 82 3.91 -1.13 2.90
CA LEU A 82 3.36 -1.93 1.83
C LEU A 82 2.13 -2.71 2.30
N ALA A 83 1.29 -3.06 1.34
CA ALA A 83 0.21 -4.00 1.61
C ALA A 83 0.76 -5.36 2.05
N VAL A 84 0.17 -5.91 3.10
CA VAL A 84 0.43 -7.29 3.54
C VAL A 84 0.02 -8.24 2.41
N ASP A 85 0.97 -9.05 1.96
CA ASP A 85 0.77 -10.03 0.90
C ASP A 85 1.66 -11.26 1.13
N PRO A 86 1.15 -12.49 0.93
CA PRO A 86 1.93 -13.71 1.15
C PRO A 86 3.24 -13.76 0.39
N ALA A 87 3.28 -13.25 -0.86
CA ALA A 87 4.51 -13.22 -1.65
C ALA A 87 5.54 -12.24 -1.07
N ARG A 88 5.09 -11.08 -0.58
CA ARG A 88 5.97 -10.10 0.08
C ARG A 88 6.43 -10.57 1.46
N ALA A 89 5.58 -11.29 2.17
CA ALA A 89 5.90 -11.82 3.50
C ALA A 89 7.00 -12.89 3.50
N THR A 90 7.45 -13.35 2.34
CA THR A 90 8.65 -14.21 2.23
C THR A 90 9.94 -13.47 2.59
N GLU A 91 10.00 -12.16 2.31
CA GLU A 91 11.18 -11.31 2.52
C GLU A 91 10.97 -10.25 3.60
N VAL A 92 9.72 -9.83 3.82
CA VAL A 92 9.35 -8.74 4.73
C VAL A 92 8.63 -9.28 5.96
N ALA A 93 9.09 -8.86 7.14
CA ALA A 93 8.35 -8.99 8.39
C ALA A 93 7.43 -7.76 8.53
N PHE A 94 6.12 -7.98 8.46
CA PHE A 94 5.11 -6.94 8.58
C PHE A 94 4.64 -6.76 10.02
N THR A 95 4.31 -5.52 10.40
CA THR A 95 3.50 -5.23 11.60
C THR A 95 2.03 -5.60 11.36
N ALA A 96 1.18 -5.40 12.37
CA ALA A 96 -0.25 -5.24 12.13
C ALA A 96 -0.50 -4.05 11.18
N PRO A 97 -1.59 -4.07 10.40
CA PRO A 97 -1.89 -2.97 9.48
C PRO A 97 -2.16 -1.67 10.26
N TYR A 98 -1.71 -0.54 9.69
CA TYR A 98 -2.00 0.79 10.21
C TYR A 98 -3.19 1.44 9.49
N VAL A 99 -3.43 1.06 8.22
CA VAL A 99 -4.51 1.59 7.38
C VAL A 99 -5.07 0.45 6.52
N VAL A 100 -6.38 0.53 6.26
CA VAL A 100 -7.08 -0.32 5.28
C VAL A 100 -7.63 0.58 4.19
N ILE A 101 -7.40 0.18 2.94
CA ILE A 101 -7.96 0.79 1.74
C ILE A 101 -8.64 -0.28 0.89
N GLU A 102 -9.47 0.12 -0.07
CA GLU A 102 -10.28 -0.82 -0.85
C GLU A 102 -9.79 -0.96 -2.28
N GLY A 103 -9.78 -2.20 -2.78
CA GLY A 103 -9.65 -2.50 -4.20
C GLY A 103 -11.03 -2.61 -4.85
N VAL A 104 -11.26 -1.86 -5.94
CA VAL A 104 -12.52 -1.84 -6.68
C VAL A 104 -12.29 -1.99 -8.18
N TYR A 105 -13.38 -2.29 -8.89
CA TYR A 105 -13.39 -2.36 -10.35
C TYR A 105 -14.06 -1.15 -10.98
N VAL A 106 -13.55 -0.75 -12.15
CA VAL A 106 -14.23 0.12 -13.12
C VAL A 106 -14.54 -0.70 -14.37
N VAL A 107 -15.69 -0.45 -14.95
CA VAL A 107 -16.19 -1.15 -16.14
C VAL A 107 -16.87 -0.16 -17.09
N PRO A 108 -17.03 -0.47 -18.40
CA PRO A 108 -17.88 0.31 -19.28
C PRO A 108 -19.29 0.46 -18.70
N VAL A 109 -19.96 1.57 -18.96
CA VAL A 109 -21.29 1.88 -18.37
C VAL A 109 -22.34 0.83 -18.73
N ASP A 110 -22.27 0.25 -19.93
CA ASP A 110 -23.15 -0.78 -20.47
C ASP A 110 -22.68 -2.21 -20.17
N SER A 111 -21.54 -2.37 -19.48
CA SER A 111 -20.98 -3.68 -19.13
C SER A 111 -22.00 -4.58 -18.42
N PRO A 112 -22.04 -5.89 -18.74
CA PRO A 112 -22.85 -6.85 -18.00
C PRO A 112 -22.33 -7.18 -16.61
N VAL A 113 -21.07 -6.79 -16.29
CA VAL A 113 -20.46 -6.96 -14.95
C VAL A 113 -21.15 -6.00 -13.97
N ARG A 114 -21.88 -6.54 -12.99
CA ARG A 114 -22.63 -5.75 -11.99
C ARG A 114 -22.08 -5.92 -10.58
N SER A 115 -21.34 -6.99 -10.32
CA SER A 115 -20.77 -7.35 -9.03
C SER A 115 -19.36 -7.89 -9.20
N VAL A 116 -18.64 -8.04 -8.08
CA VAL A 116 -17.32 -8.68 -8.05
C VAL A 116 -17.38 -10.11 -8.61
N ALA A 117 -18.44 -10.86 -8.31
CA ALA A 117 -18.61 -12.24 -8.77
C ALA A 117 -18.77 -12.39 -10.30
N ASP A 118 -19.09 -11.30 -10.99
CA ASP A 118 -19.24 -11.33 -12.45
C ASP A 118 -17.90 -11.23 -13.21
N VAL A 119 -16.80 -10.89 -12.52
CA VAL A 119 -15.52 -10.60 -13.17
C VAL A 119 -14.77 -11.85 -13.58
N ASP A 120 -14.76 -12.91 -12.74
CA ASP A 120 -13.98 -14.13 -13.03
C ASP A 120 -14.67 -15.04 -14.05
N ARG A 121 -14.70 -14.60 -15.31
CA ARG A 121 -15.28 -15.33 -16.44
C ARG A 121 -14.35 -15.39 -17.63
N GLY A 122 -14.44 -16.46 -18.41
CA GLY A 122 -13.70 -16.59 -19.66
C GLY A 122 -14.01 -15.44 -20.62
N GLY A 123 -12.97 -14.82 -21.16
CA GLY A 123 -13.06 -13.67 -22.07
C GLY A 123 -13.05 -12.31 -21.37
N VAL A 124 -13.14 -12.24 -20.05
CA VAL A 124 -12.94 -10.98 -19.29
C VAL A 124 -11.44 -10.73 -19.13
N ARG A 125 -10.99 -9.52 -19.54
CA ARG A 125 -9.63 -9.02 -19.35
C ARG A 125 -9.66 -7.95 -18.27
N VAL A 126 -8.80 -8.10 -17.25
CA VAL A 126 -8.74 -7.21 -16.09
C VAL A 126 -7.43 -6.43 -16.12
N GLY A 127 -7.52 -5.11 -16.31
CA GLY A 127 -6.38 -4.20 -16.27
C GLY A 127 -5.91 -3.97 -14.83
N VAL A 128 -4.62 -4.14 -14.56
CA VAL A 128 -4.02 -3.95 -13.23
C VAL A 128 -2.70 -3.18 -13.30
N LYS A 129 -2.35 -2.46 -12.23
CA LYS A 129 -0.99 -1.92 -12.05
C LYS A 129 -0.04 -3.05 -11.70
N HIS A 130 1.01 -3.22 -12.49
CA HIS A 130 1.97 -4.29 -12.33
C HIS A 130 2.63 -4.29 -10.94
N GLY A 131 2.54 -5.44 -10.23
CA GLY A 131 3.11 -5.67 -8.91
C GLY A 131 2.40 -4.91 -7.78
N SER A 132 1.22 -4.36 -8.01
CA SER A 132 0.36 -3.81 -6.97
C SER A 132 -0.21 -4.92 -6.07
N ALA A 133 -0.76 -4.53 -4.91
CA ALA A 133 -1.43 -5.49 -4.03
C ALA A 133 -2.59 -6.22 -4.73
N TYR A 134 -3.37 -5.48 -5.51
CA TYR A 134 -4.49 -6.05 -6.24
C TYR A 134 -4.06 -6.89 -7.46
N ASP A 135 -2.92 -6.60 -8.13
CA ASP A 135 -2.35 -7.51 -9.12
C ASP A 135 -1.98 -8.85 -8.48
N LEU A 136 -1.25 -8.83 -7.36
CA LEU A 136 -0.87 -10.04 -6.64
C LEU A 136 -2.07 -10.83 -6.15
N PHE A 137 -3.09 -10.15 -5.63
CA PHE A 137 -4.34 -10.78 -5.17
C PHE A 137 -5.10 -11.42 -6.33
N LEU A 138 -5.38 -10.66 -7.39
CA LEU A 138 -6.15 -11.14 -8.54
C LEU A 138 -5.43 -12.27 -9.29
N THR A 139 -4.09 -12.22 -9.37
CA THR A 139 -3.27 -13.30 -9.94
C THR A 139 -3.49 -14.64 -9.22
N ARG A 140 -3.75 -14.60 -7.91
CA ARG A 140 -3.99 -15.82 -7.11
C ARG A 140 -5.43 -16.27 -7.09
N THR A 141 -6.39 -15.37 -7.33
CA THR A 141 -7.82 -15.62 -7.08
C THR A 141 -8.65 -15.78 -8.33
N LEU A 142 -8.28 -15.14 -9.45
CA LEU A 142 -8.98 -15.31 -10.71
C LEU A 142 -8.56 -16.63 -11.37
N ALA A 143 -9.57 -17.42 -11.74
CA ALA A 143 -9.38 -18.72 -12.38
C ALA A 143 -9.68 -18.69 -13.90
N HIS A 144 -10.53 -17.79 -14.36
CA HIS A 144 -11.08 -17.77 -15.73
C HIS A 144 -10.79 -16.46 -16.47
N ALA A 145 -10.80 -15.32 -15.78
CA ALA A 145 -10.44 -14.03 -16.35
C ALA A 145 -8.92 -13.92 -16.55
N SER A 146 -8.51 -13.12 -17.53
CA SER A 146 -7.10 -12.85 -17.81
C SER A 146 -6.68 -11.49 -17.28
N ILE A 147 -5.42 -11.39 -16.79
CA ILE A 147 -4.87 -10.15 -16.25
C ILE A 147 -4.00 -9.47 -17.31
N VAL A 148 -4.26 -8.19 -17.53
CA VAL A 148 -3.45 -7.30 -18.38
C VAL A 148 -2.76 -6.28 -17.48
N ARG A 149 -1.41 -6.29 -17.51
CA ARG A 149 -0.60 -5.44 -16.63
C ARG A 149 -0.15 -4.18 -17.34
N GLY A 150 -0.29 -3.03 -16.67
CA GLY A 150 0.22 -1.73 -17.12
C GLY A 150 0.86 -0.95 -15.97
N ASP A 151 1.22 0.30 -16.25
CA ASP A 151 1.73 1.22 -15.23
C ASP A 151 0.62 1.67 -14.27
N GLU A 152 -0.62 1.82 -14.79
CA GLU A 152 -1.84 1.99 -13.99
C GLU A 152 -2.95 1.09 -14.55
N GLY A 153 -3.77 0.51 -13.63
CA GLY A 153 -4.82 -0.42 -14.03
C GLY A 153 -5.93 0.24 -14.85
N VAL A 154 -6.31 1.47 -14.50
CA VAL A 154 -7.33 2.24 -15.23
C VAL A 154 -6.84 2.73 -16.59
N ASP A 155 -5.55 3.01 -16.73
CA ASP A 155 -4.98 3.48 -17.99
C ASP A 155 -4.90 2.34 -19.02
N VAL A 156 -4.43 1.16 -18.61
CA VAL A 156 -4.41 0.01 -19.52
C VAL A 156 -5.82 -0.45 -19.86
N PHE A 157 -6.77 -0.37 -18.91
CA PHE A 157 -8.20 -0.61 -19.19
C PHE A 157 -8.72 0.29 -20.30
N ALA A 158 -8.47 1.60 -20.21
CA ALA A 158 -8.93 2.57 -21.20
C ALA A 158 -8.20 2.44 -22.53
N ALA A 159 -6.88 2.26 -22.51
CA ALA A 159 -6.05 2.20 -23.72
C ALA A 159 -6.31 0.95 -24.57
N GLU A 160 -6.56 -0.19 -23.93
CA GLU A 160 -6.76 -1.47 -24.63
C GLU A 160 -8.24 -1.87 -24.76
N GLY A 161 -9.17 -1.04 -24.27
CA GLY A 161 -10.60 -1.33 -24.32
C GLY A 161 -10.91 -2.65 -23.60
N LEU A 162 -10.42 -2.79 -22.35
CA LEU A 162 -10.62 -3.99 -21.56
C LEU A 162 -12.03 -4.03 -20.98
N GLU A 163 -12.47 -5.20 -20.57
CA GLU A 163 -13.79 -5.43 -19.96
C GLU A 163 -13.84 -4.87 -18.52
N VAL A 164 -12.70 -4.85 -17.80
CA VAL A 164 -12.59 -4.44 -16.40
C VAL A 164 -11.24 -3.73 -16.15
N GLY A 165 -11.27 -2.64 -15.41
CA GLY A 165 -10.08 -2.05 -14.79
C GLY A 165 -10.12 -2.24 -13.29
N ALA A 166 -9.00 -2.55 -12.65
CA ALA A 166 -8.87 -2.69 -11.21
C ALA A 166 -7.94 -1.63 -10.62
N GLY A 167 -8.26 -1.17 -9.42
CA GLY A 167 -7.43 -0.18 -8.72
C GLY A 167 -7.91 0.09 -7.30
N ILE A 168 -7.21 1.00 -6.63
CA ILE A 168 -7.62 1.53 -5.33
C ILE A 168 -8.85 2.42 -5.55
N ARG A 169 -9.82 2.40 -4.64
CA ARG A 169 -11.12 3.09 -4.76
C ARG A 169 -10.99 4.56 -5.13
N GLU A 170 -10.16 5.33 -4.44
CA GLU A 170 -10.05 6.76 -4.67
C GLU A 170 -9.52 7.09 -6.09
N PRO A 171 -8.37 6.55 -6.56
CA PRO A 171 -7.92 6.73 -7.94
C PRO A 171 -8.93 6.24 -8.98
N VAL A 172 -9.60 5.10 -8.75
CA VAL A 172 -10.62 4.58 -9.67
C VAL A 172 -11.85 5.49 -9.73
N THR A 173 -12.30 5.99 -8.57
CA THR A 173 -13.41 6.94 -8.50
C THR A 173 -13.05 8.26 -9.19
N ALA A 174 -11.83 8.76 -8.98
CA ALA A 174 -11.33 9.96 -9.65
C ALA A 174 -11.24 9.76 -11.18
N PHE A 175 -10.80 8.60 -11.63
CA PHE A 175 -10.78 8.25 -13.07
C PHE A 175 -12.19 8.23 -13.68
N ALA A 176 -13.20 7.72 -12.95
CA ALA A 176 -14.58 7.67 -13.42
C ALA A 176 -15.32 9.01 -13.30
N ALA A 177 -14.80 9.94 -12.49
CA ALA A 177 -15.47 11.23 -12.27
C ALA A 177 -15.56 12.06 -13.56
N GLY A 178 -16.77 12.50 -13.90
CA GLY A 178 -17.06 13.26 -15.11
C GLY A 178 -17.00 12.47 -16.42
N ARG A 179 -16.99 11.15 -16.34
CA ARG A 179 -17.06 10.22 -17.50
C ARG A 179 -18.42 9.51 -17.52
N ASP A 180 -19.10 9.58 -18.66
CA ASP A 180 -20.40 8.93 -18.86
C ASP A 180 -20.26 7.51 -19.47
N ASP A 181 -19.06 7.15 -19.92
CA ASP A 181 -18.75 5.90 -20.61
C ASP A 181 -18.34 4.76 -19.67
N VAL A 182 -18.08 5.06 -18.39
CA VAL A 182 -17.63 4.08 -17.40
C VAL A 182 -18.42 4.22 -16.09
N ARG A 183 -18.38 3.18 -15.27
CA ARG A 183 -18.88 3.20 -13.89
C ARG A 183 -18.01 2.36 -12.98
N VAL A 184 -17.96 2.73 -11.71
CA VAL A 184 -17.33 1.93 -10.65
C VAL A 184 -18.30 0.83 -10.20
N VAL A 185 -17.79 -0.36 -9.92
CA VAL A 185 -18.53 -1.40 -9.19
C VAL A 185 -18.42 -1.09 -7.70
N ASP A 186 -19.56 -0.86 -7.04
CA ASP A 186 -19.59 -0.35 -5.65
C ASP A 186 -18.94 -1.30 -4.64
N GLU A 187 -19.07 -2.61 -4.87
CA GLU A 187 -18.49 -3.66 -4.04
C GLU A 187 -16.96 -3.69 -4.16
N ALA A 188 -16.26 -3.66 -3.02
CA ALA A 188 -14.82 -3.89 -3.00
C ALA A 188 -14.50 -5.38 -3.19
N PHE A 189 -13.57 -5.70 -4.10
CA PHE A 189 -13.14 -7.08 -4.29
C PHE A 189 -12.06 -7.51 -3.29
N MET A 190 -11.39 -6.56 -2.64
CA MET A 190 -10.46 -6.81 -1.55
C MET A 190 -10.33 -5.63 -0.61
N GLN A 191 -10.03 -5.93 0.65
CA GLN A 191 -9.48 -5.00 1.60
C GLN A 191 -7.95 -5.07 1.51
N ILE A 192 -7.31 -3.92 1.36
CA ILE A 192 -5.85 -3.81 1.20
C ILE A 192 -5.29 -3.32 2.53
N GLU A 193 -4.78 -4.23 3.33
CA GLU A 193 -4.18 -3.95 4.63
C GLU A 193 -2.76 -3.42 4.45
N GLN A 194 -2.53 -2.14 4.78
CA GLN A 194 -1.24 -1.48 4.68
C GLN A 194 -0.51 -1.55 6.01
N ALA A 195 0.70 -2.08 6.01
CA ALA A 195 1.51 -2.28 7.20
C ALA A 195 2.92 -1.69 7.07
N VAL A 196 3.54 -1.43 8.20
CA VAL A 196 4.97 -1.18 8.28
C VAL A 196 5.70 -2.50 8.15
N GLY A 197 6.77 -2.53 7.37
CA GLY A 197 7.57 -3.73 7.18
C GLY A 197 9.06 -3.46 7.28
N THR A 198 9.79 -4.46 7.72
CA THR A 198 11.25 -4.50 7.70
C THR A 198 11.72 -5.86 7.18
N THR A 199 13.03 -6.06 6.96
CA THR A 199 13.51 -7.36 6.49
C THR A 199 13.32 -8.46 7.54
N ARG A 200 13.05 -9.69 7.10
CA ARG A 200 12.89 -10.84 8.01
C ARG A 200 14.15 -11.22 8.79
N THR A 201 15.28 -10.65 8.42
CA THR A 201 16.57 -10.89 9.09
C THR A 201 16.75 -10.07 10.37
N ARG A 202 15.86 -9.09 10.64
CA ARG A 202 15.88 -8.30 11.88
C ARG A 202 15.56 -9.16 13.09
N ALA A 203 16.08 -8.76 14.23
CA ALA A 203 15.82 -9.45 15.50
C ALA A 203 14.33 -9.43 15.84
N ALA A 204 13.85 -10.47 16.55
CA ALA A 204 12.45 -10.56 16.95
C ALA A 204 12.00 -9.35 17.81
N ASP A 205 12.88 -8.85 18.69
CA ASP A 205 12.60 -7.69 19.52
C ASP A 205 12.44 -6.40 18.70
N THR A 206 13.17 -6.28 17.57
CA THR A 206 13.02 -5.15 16.62
C THR A 206 11.67 -5.18 15.92
N VAL A 207 11.25 -6.36 15.49
CA VAL A 207 9.92 -6.54 14.86
C VAL A 207 8.81 -6.30 15.89
N ALA A 208 8.95 -6.80 17.11
CA ALA A 208 8.00 -6.56 18.19
C ALA A 208 7.89 -5.06 18.54
N PHE A 209 9.02 -4.35 18.62
CA PHE A 209 9.02 -2.91 18.83
C PHE A 209 8.24 -2.15 17.75
N LEU A 210 8.42 -2.50 16.45
CA LEU A 210 7.66 -1.89 15.36
C LEU A 210 6.16 -2.17 15.50
N HIS A 211 5.76 -3.38 15.88
CA HIS A 211 4.37 -3.73 16.17
C HIS A 211 3.76 -2.86 17.27
N GLU A 212 4.43 -2.78 18.41
CA GLU A 212 3.98 -1.97 19.54
C GLU A 212 3.87 -0.50 19.18
N LEU A 213 4.85 0.04 18.44
CA LEU A 213 4.86 1.43 18.02
C LEU A 213 3.70 1.74 17.05
N VAL A 214 3.43 0.86 16.09
CA VAL A 214 2.30 1.04 15.16
C VAL A 214 0.98 1.04 15.90
N GLU A 215 0.76 0.12 16.84
CA GLU A 215 -0.45 0.09 17.65
C GLU A 215 -0.59 1.34 18.54
N GLU A 216 0.51 1.84 19.11
CA GLU A 216 0.52 3.09 19.86
C GLU A 216 0.13 4.28 18.97
N LEU A 217 0.69 4.38 17.76
CA LEU A 217 0.40 5.46 16.81
C LEU A 217 -1.06 5.40 16.31
N LYS A 218 -1.63 4.21 16.13
CA LYS A 218 -3.06 4.04 15.85
C LYS A 218 -3.91 4.53 17.03
N ALA A 219 -3.62 4.04 18.24
CA ALA A 219 -4.39 4.34 19.43
C ALA A 219 -4.33 5.82 19.86
N SER A 220 -3.21 6.50 19.60
CA SER A 220 -3.05 7.93 19.90
C SER A 220 -3.82 8.87 18.95
N GLY A 221 -4.35 8.36 17.85
CA GLY A 221 -4.97 9.16 16.80
C GLY A 221 -3.97 9.69 15.75
N PHE A 222 -2.67 9.43 15.91
CA PHE A 222 -1.63 9.92 14.98
C PHE A 222 -1.93 9.53 13.53
N VAL A 223 -2.30 8.26 13.29
CA VAL A 223 -2.61 7.77 11.94
C VAL A 223 -3.85 8.45 11.37
N ALA A 224 -4.90 8.62 12.17
CA ALA A 224 -6.14 9.31 11.76
C ALA A 224 -5.86 10.77 11.38
N ASP A 225 -5.09 11.47 12.20
CA ASP A 225 -4.71 12.86 11.96
C ASP A 225 -3.83 13.00 10.70
N ALA A 226 -2.91 12.07 10.46
CA ALA A 226 -2.08 12.06 9.26
C ALA A 226 -2.90 11.86 7.98
N LEU A 227 -3.87 10.93 7.99
CA LEU A 227 -4.81 10.74 6.90
C LEU A 227 -5.66 11.99 6.66
N ALA A 228 -6.18 12.61 7.72
CA ALA A 228 -6.98 13.84 7.63
C ALA A 228 -6.18 15.00 7.03
N ARG A 229 -4.92 15.19 7.47
CA ARG A 229 -4.03 16.22 6.89
C ARG A 229 -3.75 16.01 5.42
N SER A 230 -3.71 14.76 4.98
CA SER A 230 -3.49 14.40 3.57
C SER A 230 -4.77 14.43 2.72
N GLY A 231 -5.93 14.75 3.32
CA GLY A 231 -7.22 14.77 2.63
C GLY A 231 -7.75 13.39 2.23
N GLN A 232 -7.27 12.32 2.87
CA GLN A 232 -7.58 10.92 2.50
C GLN A 232 -8.75 10.37 3.33
N SER A 233 -9.97 10.81 2.99
CA SER A 233 -11.20 10.40 3.70
C SER A 233 -11.67 8.98 3.38
N GLY A 234 -11.17 8.37 2.30
CA GLY A 234 -11.55 7.00 1.89
C GLY A 234 -10.67 5.91 2.51
N ALA A 235 -9.58 6.29 3.19
CA ALA A 235 -8.73 5.35 3.92
C ALA A 235 -9.18 5.27 5.39
N ALA A 236 -9.27 4.07 5.94
CA ALA A 236 -9.63 3.86 7.33
C ALA A 236 -8.41 3.42 8.16
N VAL A 237 -8.29 3.94 9.38
CA VAL A 237 -7.33 3.39 10.35
C VAL A 237 -7.68 1.94 10.60
N ALA A 238 -6.70 1.05 10.51
CA ALA A 238 -6.93 -0.37 10.76
C ALA A 238 -7.35 -0.60 12.23
N PRO A 239 -8.20 -1.60 12.51
CA PRO A 239 -8.57 -1.94 13.88
C PRO A 239 -7.33 -2.36 14.69
N PRO A 240 -7.40 -2.30 16.03
CA PRO A 240 -6.36 -2.85 16.89
C PRO A 240 -6.10 -4.34 16.59
N ALA A 241 -4.84 -4.79 16.70
CA ALA A 241 -4.43 -6.18 16.52
C ALA A 241 -4.73 -7.02 17.77
#